data_0f479fd45607b909326326caf4486c05
#
_entry.id   0f479fd45607b909326326caf4486c05
#
_cell.length_a   1.000
_cell.length_b   1.000
_cell.length_c   1.000
_cell.angle_alpha   90.00
_cell.angle_beta   90.00
_cell.angle_gamma   90.00
#
_symmetry.space_group_name_H-M   'P 1'
#
loop_
_entity.id
_entity.type
_entity.pdbx_description
1 polymer ?
#
loop_
_entity_poly.entity_id
_entity_poly.type
_entity_poly.pdbx_seq_one_letter_code
_entity_poly.pdbx_strand_id
1 'polypeptide(L)'
;MKICLAICLWGMILQGSAQTQIAFISDAHIQDVDGHAERVRSMEAQVQSTRLFNENYYALLAALDDVASRDIRWVVLPGDLTDDGQFFNQQKIKELLNSYATGKGMRFFVTTGNHDPALPLGHAKKNAHFLAADGSRVTREDSCAGYVSQMECYADFGFFPRKDDCYWESPFTSYTYDKYAYEDACRESVLGKRTYTLCDSLTATDASYLVEPVDGLWLLAIDGGVYLPKEMKEGKWTYQGSSAGYNLVLKHKPFLLPWVRKVVEEARKRHKTLVAFSHYPLVDFNDGVSESVHRMWGDRRFDLHRVPEAEVSEAFLQAGLRLHFAGHMHVNDTGIWEGKDGKHLYNIQVPSIATYVPAYKILTIESDEVFRVETVTLDTVPGFDSLFPLYRAEYQSDSLRGYSPVWNKEILSARTYGEFCDYQFRDLVRLRFIPRDLPESWQACLDFTGARMLEAVSGEDKSDDADWTDWCMKDLVLDLYRLRYAERLALKDIPETRLAAYRYLFDRARISPLRSAEVEIVNGLGTLFLAFLDGEPCQNFVIDLEKDTITGD
;
A
#
# COMPACT_ATOMS: atom_id res chain seq x y z
N MET A 1 33.68 -56.08 43.48
CA MET A 1 32.31 -55.53 43.28
C MET A 1 32.50 -54.07 42.84
N LYS A 2 32.50 -53.81 41.52
CA LYS A 2 32.69 -52.45 40.97
C LYS A 2 31.28 -52.01 40.46
N ILE A 3 30.76 -50.97 41.09
CA ILE A 3 29.47 -50.34 40.71
C ILE A 3 29.82 -49.31 39.64
N CYS A 4 29.40 -49.53 38.39
CA CYS A 4 29.41 -48.52 37.34
C CYS A 4 28.18 -47.63 37.47
N LEU A 5 28.38 -46.36 37.78
CA LEU A 5 27.35 -45.32 37.74
C LEU A 5 27.22 -44.83 36.30
N ALA A 6 26.14 -45.15 35.63
CA ALA A 6 25.82 -44.57 34.31
C ALA A 6 25.10 -43.24 34.51
N ILE A 7 25.77 -42.14 34.18
CA ILE A 7 25.18 -40.81 34.13
C ILE A 7 24.50 -40.67 32.75
N CYS A 8 23.16 -40.74 32.73
CA CYS A 8 22.38 -40.34 31.58
C CYS A 8 22.34 -38.80 31.50
N LEU A 9 23.16 -38.21 30.63
CA LEU A 9 22.98 -36.81 30.22
C LEU A 9 21.75 -36.76 29.29
N TRP A 10 20.64 -36.28 29.81
CA TRP A 10 19.54 -35.79 28.98
C TRP A 10 19.98 -34.43 28.39
N GLY A 11 20.43 -34.41 27.14
CA GLY A 11 20.56 -33.21 26.36
C GLY A 11 19.14 -32.67 26.10
N MET A 12 18.72 -31.63 26.83
CA MET A 12 17.62 -30.78 26.38
C MET A 12 18.08 -30.11 25.06
N ILE A 13 17.64 -30.66 23.96
CA ILE A 13 17.63 -29.92 22.68
C ILE A 13 16.59 -28.82 22.90
N LEU A 14 17.04 -27.61 23.18
CA LEU A 14 16.25 -26.40 22.99
C LEU A 14 15.94 -26.33 21.49
N GLN A 15 14.86 -26.96 21.06
CA GLN A 15 14.20 -26.58 19.83
C GLN A 15 13.71 -25.15 20.04
N GLY A 16 14.48 -24.16 19.59
CA GLY A 16 13.97 -22.83 19.39
C GLY A 16 12.75 -22.99 18.47
N SER A 17 11.55 -22.72 18.96
CA SER A 17 10.38 -22.61 18.08
C SER A 17 10.73 -21.56 17.04
N ALA A 18 10.72 -21.95 15.77
CA ALA A 18 10.89 -20.98 14.68
C ALA A 18 9.84 -19.87 14.89
N GLN A 19 10.29 -18.63 14.99
CA GLN A 19 9.37 -17.49 15.14
C GLN A 19 8.40 -17.46 13.96
N THR A 20 7.13 -17.21 14.24
CA THR A 20 6.13 -17.10 13.17
C THR A 20 6.37 -15.83 12.39
N GLN A 21 6.56 -15.96 11.09
CA GLN A 21 6.74 -14.84 10.16
C GLN A 21 5.57 -14.76 9.18
N ILE A 22 5.16 -13.54 8.85
CA ILE A 22 4.11 -13.23 7.90
C ILE A 22 4.65 -12.18 6.91
N ALA A 23 4.60 -12.48 5.61
CA ALA A 23 4.93 -11.49 4.58
C ALA A 23 3.66 -10.72 4.19
N PHE A 24 3.78 -9.40 4.04
CA PHE A 24 2.74 -8.51 3.55
C PHE A 24 3.20 -7.92 2.21
N ILE A 25 2.54 -8.33 1.11
CA ILE A 25 2.80 -7.83 -0.25
C ILE A 25 1.55 -7.10 -0.71
N SER A 26 1.61 -5.77 -0.85
CA SER A 26 0.45 -4.94 -1.15
C SER A 26 0.48 -4.35 -2.54
N ASP A 27 -0.72 -4.03 -3.05
CA ASP A 27 -0.91 -3.19 -4.24
C ASP A 27 -0.04 -3.65 -5.43
N ALA A 28 -0.15 -4.94 -5.75
CA ALA A 28 0.61 -5.55 -6.83
C ALA A 28 0.15 -5.05 -8.21
N HIS A 29 -1.14 -4.73 -8.36
CA HIS A 29 -1.74 -4.18 -9.57
C HIS A 29 -1.29 -4.86 -10.86
N ILE A 30 -1.17 -6.16 -10.87
CA ILE A 30 -0.60 -6.85 -12.03
C ILE A 30 -1.47 -6.68 -13.28
N GLN A 31 -0.75 -6.60 -14.40
CA GLN A 31 -1.25 -6.83 -15.74
C GLN A 31 -0.59 -8.12 -16.26
N ASP A 32 -1.38 -9.11 -16.65
CA ASP A 32 -0.85 -10.35 -17.21
C ASP A 32 -0.29 -10.11 -18.62
N VAL A 33 0.96 -9.67 -18.67
CA VAL A 33 1.69 -9.43 -19.94
C VAL A 33 2.32 -10.70 -20.49
N ASP A 34 2.43 -11.76 -19.69
CA ASP A 34 2.96 -13.06 -20.06
C ASP A 34 1.94 -13.87 -20.88
N GLY A 35 0.71 -13.98 -20.37
CA GLY A 35 -0.39 -14.66 -21.07
C GLY A 35 -1.08 -13.78 -22.12
N HIS A 36 -0.97 -12.47 -22.01
CA HIS A 36 -1.72 -11.47 -22.80
C HIS A 36 -0.83 -10.34 -23.31
N ALA A 37 0.14 -10.67 -24.19
CA ALA A 37 1.09 -9.68 -24.75
C ALA A 37 0.41 -8.49 -25.45
N GLU A 38 -0.82 -8.68 -25.95
CA GLU A 38 -1.62 -7.63 -26.55
C GLU A 38 -2.24 -6.65 -25.52
N ARG A 39 -2.06 -6.93 -24.22
CA ARG A 39 -2.54 -6.09 -23.10
C ARG A 39 -1.44 -5.25 -22.44
N VAL A 40 -0.27 -5.13 -23.07
CA VAL A 40 0.81 -4.27 -22.58
C VAL A 40 0.35 -2.80 -22.66
N ARG A 41 0.39 -2.11 -21.50
CA ARG A 41 0.02 -0.69 -21.39
C ARG A 41 1.15 0.20 -21.89
N SER A 42 0.80 1.36 -22.44
CA SER A 42 1.78 2.33 -22.92
C SER A 42 2.62 2.91 -21.77
N MET A 43 3.85 3.29 -22.04
CA MET A 43 4.71 3.99 -21.09
C MET A 43 4.10 5.35 -20.71
N GLU A 44 3.46 6.04 -21.64
CA GLU A 44 2.73 7.28 -21.34
C GLU A 44 1.68 7.08 -20.24
N ALA A 45 0.93 5.96 -20.26
CA ALA A 45 -0.05 5.68 -19.21
C ALA A 45 0.63 5.36 -17.88
N GLN A 46 1.76 4.65 -17.87
CA GLN A 46 2.50 4.28 -16.67
C GLN A 46 3.08 5.50 -15.96
N VAL A 47 3.72 6.42 -16.68
CA VAL A 47 4.34 7.62 -16.07
C VAL A 47 3.33 8.64 -15.53
N GLN A 48 2.06 8.50 -15.88
CA GLN A 48 0.98 9.34 -15.35
C GLN A 48 0.15 8.61 -14.26
N SER A 49 0.52 7.38 -13.93
CA SER A 49 -0.14 6.57 -12.91
C SER A 49 0.71 6.51 -11.63
N THR A 50 0.04 6.39 -10.48
CA THR A 50 0.71 6.17 -9.18
C THR A 50 1.31 4.77 -9.06
N ARG A 51 1.25 3.96 -10.11
CA ARG A 51 1.79 2.61 -10.20
C ARG A 51 2.21 2.26 -11.62
N LEU A 52 3.18 1.39 -11.74
CA LEU A 52 3.44 0.63 -12.95
C LEU A 52 2.28 -0.34 -13.24
N PHE A 53 2.24 -0.92 -14.42
CA PHE A 53 1.25 -1.92 -14.79
C PHE A 53 1.92 -3.22 -15.22
N ASN A 54 2.78 -3.14 -16.22
CA ASN A 54 3.28 -4.30 -16.96
C ASN A 54 4.38 -5.05 -16.21
N GLU A 55 5.29 -4.32 -15.57
CA GLU A 55 6.43 -4.85 -14.83
C GLU A 55 6.03 -5.46 -13.49
N ASN A 56 4.84 -5.14 -13.00
CA ASN A 56 4.30 -5.61 -11.73
C ASN A 56 4.14 -7.13 -11.67
N TYR A 57 3.90 -7.76 -12.82
CA TYR A 57 3.90 -9.22 -12.91
C TYR A 57 5.25 -9.81 -12.48
N TYR A 58 6.36 -9.27 -12.99
CA TYR A 58 7.71 -9.70 -12.64
C TYR A 58 8.07 -9.33 -11.20
N ALA A 59 7.62 -8.16 -10.73
CA ALA A 59 7.85 -7.72 -9.35
C ALA A 59 7.15 -8.65 -8.34
N LEU A 60 5.92 -9.08 -8.63
CA LEU A 60 5.20 -10.03 -7.78
C LEU A 60 5.90 -11.40 -7.75
N LEU A 61 6.38 -11.89 -8.90
CA LEU A 61 7.17 -13.12 -8.95
C LEU A 61 8.43 -13.03 -8.09
N ALA A 62 9.18 -11.93 -8.22
CA ALA A 62 10.40 -11.72 -7.44
C ALA A 62 10.11 -11.63 -5.93
N ALA A 63 9.04 -10.94 -5.52
CA ALA A 63 8.63 -10.87 -4.12
C ALA A 63 8.24 -12.26 -3.56
N LEU A 64 7.46 -13.05 -4.30
CA LEU A 64 7.06 -14.40 -3.89
C LEU A 64 8.23 -15.37 -3.83
N ASP A 65 9.18 -15.25 -4.75
CA ASP A 65 10.41 -16.06 -4.76
C ASP A 65 11.30 -15.72 -3.56
N ASP A 66 11.44 -14.42 -3.20
CA ASP A 66 12.21 -14.02 -2.03
C ASP A 66 11.54 -14.50 -0.74
N VAL A 67 10.23 -14.32 -0.59
CA VAL A 67 9.44 -14.84 0.55
C VAL A 67 9.58 -16.37 0.68
N ALA A 68 9.51 -17.10 -0.45
CA ALA A 68 9.70 -18.55 -0.46
C ALA A 68 11.14 -18.96 -0.09
N SER A 69 12.15 -18.16 -0.50
CA SER A 69 13.57 -18.43 -0.18
C SER A 69 13.88 -18.25 1.31
N ARG A 70 13.05 -17.46 2.03
CA ARG A 70 13.12 -17.22 3.48
C ARG A 70 12.30 -18.23 4.29
N ASP A 71 11.71 -19.26 3.65
CA ASP A 71 10.82 -20.24 4.27
C ASP A 71 9.59 -19.63 4.96
N ILE A 72 9.15 -18.44 4.54
CA ILE A 72 7.95 -17.77 5.06
C ILE A 72 6.72 -18.42 4.44
N ARG A 73 5.88 -18.99 5.30
CA ARG A 73 4.69 -19.73 4.88
C ARG A 73 3.45 -18.86 4.72
N TRP A 74 3.28 -17.85 5.57
CA TRP A 74 2.08 -17.02 5.66
C TRP A 74 2.26 -15.74 4.87
N VAL A 75 1.38 -15.50 3.90
CA VAL A 75 1.44 -14.31 3.04
C VAL A 75 0.09 -13.61 3.04
N VAL A 76 0.10 -12.36 3.44
CA VAL A 76 -1.07 -11.46 3.41
C VAL A 76 -0.94 -10.52 2.21
N LEU A 77 -2.02 -10.38 1.46
CA LEU A 77 -2.12 -9.52 0.29
C LEU A 77 -3.26 -8.50 0.53
N PRO A 78 -2.94 -7.29 1.02
CA PRO A 78 -3.93 -6.30 1.45
C PRO A 78 -4.66 -5.59 0.29
N GLY A 79 -5.17 -6.33 -0.70
CA GLY A 79 -5.98 -5.80 -1.80
C GLY A 79 -5.19 -5.27 -2.99
N ASP A 80 -5.92 -4.80 -3.99
CA ASP A 80 -5.41 -4.25 -5.25
C ASP A 80 -4.37 -5.15 -5.95
N LEU A 81 -4.71 -6.43 -6.11
CA LEU A 81 -3.83 -7.42 -6.72
C LEU A 81 -3.74 -7.27 -8.23
N THR A 82 -4.81 -6.79 -8.88
CA THR A 82 -4.88 -6.57 -10.32
C THR A 82 -5.04 -5.08 -10.64
N ASP A 83 -4.78 -4.68 -11.89
CA ASP A 83 -4.86 -3.27 -12.32
C ASP A 83 -6.25 -2.67 -12.08
N ASP A 84 -7.34 -3.37 -12.49
CA ASP A 84 -8.72 -2.89 -12.30
C ASP A 84 -9.74 -4.05 -12.22
N GLY A 85 -9.40 -5.19 -11.65
CA GLY A 85 -10.29 -6.34 -11.50
C GLY A 85 -10.60 -7.08 -12.80
N GLN A 86 -9.75 -6.98 -13.84
CA GLN A 86 -9.93 -7.72 -15.09
C GLN A 86 -9.89 -9.22 -14.85
N PHE A 87 -10.84 -9.96 -15.40
CA PHE A 87 -10.95 -11.40 -15.17
C PHE A 87 -9.68 -12.17 -15.53
N PHE A 88 -9.00 -11.83 -16.62
CA PHE A 88 -7.77 -12.52 -17.02
C PHE A 88 -6.63 -12.27 -16.02
N ASN A 89 -6.52 -11.07 -15.46
CA ASN A 89 -5.56 -10.73 -14.40
C ASN A 89 -5.88 -11.50 -13.11
N GLN A 90 -7.15 -11.58 -12.72
CA GLN A 90 -7.57 -12.34 -11.54
C GLN A 90 -7.28 -13.84 -11.69
N GLN A 91 -7.51 -14.41 -12.88
CA GLN A 91 -7.16 -15.82 -13.15
C GLN A 91 -5.64 -16.03 -13.06
N LYS A 92 -4.84 -15.10 -13.58
CA LYS A 92 -3.38 -15.20 -13.48
C LYS A 92 -2.91 -15.15 -12.02
N ILE A 93 -3.45 -14.25 -11.20
CA ILE A 93 -3.18 -14.21 -9.75
C ILE A 93 -3.54 -15.55 -9.10
N LYS A 94 -4.74 -16.07 -9.36
CA LYS A 94 -5.18 -17.35 -8.80
C LYS A 94 -4.23 -18.49 -9.16
N GLU A 95 -3.85 -18.60 -10.43
CA GLU A 95 -2.91 -19.62 -10.91
C GLU A 95 -1.55 -19.48 -10.24
N LEU A 96 -1.03 -18.25 -10.17
CA LEU A 96 0.25 -17.94 -9.55
C LEU A 96 0.25 -18.34 -8.06
N LEU A 97 -0.69 -17.82 -7.27
CA LEU A 97 -0.77 -18.12 -5.84
C LEU A 97 -0.96 -19.62 -5.56
N ASN A 98 -1.77 -20.32 -6.35
CA ASN A 98 -1.93 -21.76 -6.24
C ASN A 98 -0.63 -22.53 -6.58
N SER A 99 0.17 -22.04 -7.51
CA SER A 99 1.46 -22.67 -7.83
C SER A 99 2.44 -22.58 -6.65
N TYR A 100 2.52 -21.42 -5.98
CA TYR A 100 3.33 -21.27 -4.76
C TYR A 100 2.74 -22.03 -3.57
N ALA A 101 1.42 -22.07 -3.42
CA ALA A 101 0.77 -22.86 -2.37
C ALA A 101 1.11 -24.35 -2.51
N THR A 102 1.04 -24.90 -3.75
CA THR A 102 1.32 -26.31 -4.02
C THR A 102 2.83 -26.60 -4.02
N GLY A 103 3.63 -25.74 -4.64
CA GLY A 103 5.07 -26.00 -4.85
C GLY A 103 5.95 -25.63 -3.66
N LYS A 104 5.54 -24.65 -2.83
CA LYS A 104 6.32 -24.11 -1.72
C LYS A 104 5.61 -24.22 -0.36
N GLY A 105 4.38 -24.70 -0.30
CA GLY A 105 3.60 -24.82 0.93
C GLY A 105 3.17 -23.47 1.53
N MET A 106 3.15 -22.40 0.72
CA MET A 106 2.71 -21.09 1.14
C MET A 106 1.19 -21.04 1.30
N ARG A 107 0.70 -20.18 2.19
CA ARG A 107 -0.73 -19.88 2.33
C ARG A 107 -0.97 -18.38 2.20
N PHE A 108 -1.99 -18.05 1.45
CA PHE A 108 -2.32 -16.68 1.10
C PHE A 108 -3.63 -16.24 1.77
N PHE A 109 -3.65 -14.98 2.20
CA PHE A 109 -4.81 -14.33 2.79
C PHE A 109 -5.00 -12.98 2.11
N VAL A 110 -6.12 -12.79 1.44
CA VAL A 110 -6.39 -11.62 0.63
C VAL A 110 -7.55 -10.80 1.20
N THR A 111 -7.59 -9.51 0.89
CA THR A 111 -8.77 -8.67 1.06
C THR A 111 -9.11 -7.96 -0.26
N THR A 112 -10.26 -7.29 -0.30
CA THR A 112 -10.66 -6.46 -1.44
C THR A 112 -9.99 -5.10 -1.38
N GLY A 113 -9.73 -4.49 -2.55
CA GLY A 113 -9.24 -3.12 -2.67
C GLY A 113 -10.20 -2.22 -3.44
N ASN A 114 -9.75 -1.04 -3.87
CA ASN A 114 -10.60 -0.13 -4.67
C ASN A 114 -10.39 -0.28 -6.19
N HIS A 115 -9.37 -1.00 -6.61
CA HIS A 115 -9.18 -1.42 -8.00
C HIS A 115 -9.60 -2.88 -8.21
N ASP A 116 -9.63 -3.67 -7.16
CA ASP A 116 -9.89 -5.10 -7.22
C ASP A 116 -10.88 -5.52 -6.11
N PRO A 117 -12.21 -5.33 -6.34
CA PRO A 117 -12.89 -4.87 -7.55
C PRO A 117 -13.03 -3.34 -7.62
N ALA A 118 -12.97 -2.78 -8.84
CA ALA A 118 -13.15 -1.34 -9.04
C ALA A 118 -14.61 -0.89 -8.80
N LEU A 119 -15.59 -1.76 -9.05
CA LEU A 119 -17.02 -1.54 -8.82
C LEU A 119 -17.67 -2.80 -8.22
N PRO A 120 -18.80 -2.66 -7.51
CA PRO A 120 -19.44 -3.79 -6.84
C PRO A 120 -20.02 -4.83 -7.81
N LEU A 121 -20.34 -4.42 -9.03
CA LEU A 121 -20.88 -5.28 -10.08
C LEU A 121 -19.88 -5.42 -11.22
N GLY A 122 -19.86 -6.59 -11.86
CA GLY A 122 -19.08 -6.82 -13.07
C GLY A 122 -19.44 -5.81 -14.16
N HIS A 123 -18.43 -5.32 -14.87
CA HIS A 123 -18.59 -4.30 -15.90
C HIS A 123 -17.55 -4.43 -17.00
N ALA A 124 -17.81 -3.79 -18.15
CA ALA A 124 -16.84 -3.64 -19.21
C ALA A 124 -16.05 -2.34 -19.02
N LYS A 125 -14.75 -2.38 -19.25
CA LYS A 125 -13.84 -1.22 -19.20
C LYS A 125 -13.05 -1.08 -20.49
N LYS A 126 -13.20 0.07 -21.15
CA LYS A 126 -12.39 0.43 -22.33
C LYS A 126 -11.16 1.19 -21.91
N ASN A 127 -10.03 0.85 -22.52
CA ASN A 127 -8.77 1.54 -22.32
C ASN A 127 -8.06 1.73 -23.65
N ALA A 128 -7.67 2.98 -23.94
CA ALA A 128 -7.04 3.39 -25.20
C ALA A 128 -5.50 3.34 -25.19
N HIS A 129 -4.91 2.87 -24.08
CA HIS A 129 -3.47 2.92 -23.87
C HIS A 129 -2.79 1.54 -23.91
N PHE A 130 -3.28 0.63 -24.72
CA PHE A 130 -2.56 -0.61 -25.02
C PHE A 130 -1.66 -0.42 -26.24
N LEU A 131 -0.54 -1.17 -26.28
CA LEU A 131 0.41 -1.11 -27.40
C LEU A 131 0.16 -2.23 -28.41
N ALA A 132 0.21 -1.89 -29.68
CA ALA A 132 0.40 -2.85 -30.77
C ALA A 132 1.90 -3.14 -30.94
N ALA A 133 2.24 -4.19 -31.70
CA ALA A 133 3.63 -4.60 -31.92
C ALA A 133 4.53 -3.53 -32.57
N ASP A 134 3.95 -2.58 -33.30
CA ASP A 134 4.63 -1.42 -33.89
C ASP A 134 4.75 -0.21 -32.95
N GLY A 135 4.36 -0.37 -31.67
CA GLY A 135 4.35 0.67 -30.66
C GLY A 135 3.19 1.66 -30.77
N SER A 136 2.26 1.46 -31.70
CA SER A 136 1.07 2.32 -31.79
C SER A 136 0.06 1.99 -30.71
N ARG A 137 -0.67 3.03 -30.22
CA ARG A 137 -1.71 2.84 -29.20
C ARG A 137 -3.00 2.33 -29.82
N VAL A 138 -3.60 1.34 -29.16
CA VAL A 138 -4.86 0.74 -29.55
C VAL A 138 -5.84 0.70 -28.38
N THR A 139 -7.11 0.88 -28.68
CA THR A 139 -8.19 0.74 -27.68
C THR A 139 -8.60 -0.72 -27.57
N ARG A 140 -8.69 -1.21 -26.34
CA ARG A 140 -9.24 -2.55 -26.04
C ARG A 140 -10.31 -2.43 -24.95
N GLU A 141 -11.19 -3.42 -24.91
CA GLU A 141 -12.21 -3.56 -23.90
C GLU A 141 -11.97 -4.83 -23.09
N ASP A 142 -12.02 -4.71 -21.78
CA ASP A 142 -11.86 -5.79 -20.83
C ASP A 142 -13.13 -5.98 -20.02
N SER A 143 -13.42 -7.24 -19.63
CA SER A 143 -14.44 -7.54 -18.64
C SER A 143 -13.80 -7.55 -17.25
N CYS A 144 -14.35 -6.73 -16.34
CA CYS A 144 -13.90 -6.61 -14.96
C CYS A 144 -14.88 -7.31 -14.02
N ALA A 145 -14.33 -7.98 -13.01
CA ALA A 145 -15.11 -8.64 -11.97
C ALA A 145 -15.81 -7.63 -11.06
N GLY A 146 -16.94 -8.04 -10.50
CA GLY A 146 -17.54 -7.39 -9.34
C GLY A 146 -17.15 -8.12 -8.06
N TYR A 147 -17.70 -7.66 -6.96
CA TYR A 147 -17.35 -8.11 -5.60
C TYR A 147 -17.50 -9.63 -5.39
N VAL A 148 -18.67 -10.16 -5.74
CA VAL A 148 -18.99 -11.59 -5.59
C VAL A 148 -18.05 -12.44 -6.43
N SER A 149 -17.87 -12.11 -7.71
CA SER A 149 -17.04 -12.91 -8.62
C SER A 149 -15.55 -12.88 -8.24
N GLN A 150 -15.06 -11.79 -7.64
CA GLN A 150 -13.71 -11.74 -7.09
C GLN A 150 -13.56 -12.67 -5.88
N MET A 151 -14.49 -12.60 -4.91
CA MET A 151 -14.45 -13.47 -3.74
C MET A 151 -14.50 -14.96 -4.13
N GLU A 152 -15.30 -15.30 -5.14
CA GLU A 152 -15.36 -16.67 -5.70
C GLU A 152 -14.06 -17.05 -6.42
N CYS A 153 -13.46 -16.12 -7.15
CA CYS A 153 -12.16 -16.36 -7.81
C CYS A 153 -11.06 -16.69 -6.79
N TYR A 154 -11.00 -15.94 -5.70
CA TYR A 154 -9.99 -16.06 -4.64
C TYR A 154 -10.47 -16.88 -3.43
N ALA A 155 -11.40 -17.80 -3.64
CA ALA A 155 -12.05 -18.58 -2.59
C ALA A 155 -11.06 -19.26 -1.63
N ASP A 156 -9.93 -19.75 -2.15
CA ASP A 156 -8.92 -20.49 -1.38
C ASP A 156 -7.98 -19.58 -0.54
N PHE A 157 -8.15 -18.25 -0.65
CA PHE A 157 -7.21 -17.29 -0.07
C PHE A 157 -7.82 -16.49 1.10
N GLY A 158 -8.60 -17.16 1.96
CA GLY A 158 -9.12 -16.63 3.22
C GLY A 158 -10.60 -16.25 3.19
N PHE A 159 -11.19 -15.88 2.07
CA PHE A 159 -12.60 -15.49 1.98
C PHE A 159 -13.59 -16.58 2.42
N PHE A 160 -13.19 -17.84 2.34
CA PHE A 160 -13.98 -18.99 2.76
C PHE A 160 -13.15 -19.92 3.64
N PRO A 161 -13.80 -20.70 4.55
CA PRO A 161 -13.11 -21.63 5.41
C PRO A 161 -12.45 -22.76 4.62
N ARG A 162 -11.28 -23.20 5.09
CA ARG A 162 -10.61 -24.40 4.61
C ARG A 162 -10.66 -25.49 5.68
N LYS A 163 -10.57 -26.73 5.25
CA LYS A 163 -10.65 -27.88 6.18
C LYS A 163 -9.50 -27.94 7.19
N ASP A 164 -8.36 -27.36 6.82
CA ASP A 164 -7.16 -27.27 7.64
C ASP A 164 -7.08 -26.00 8.51
N ASP A 165 -8.10 -25.13 8.48
CA ASP A 165 -8.22 -24.02 9.42
C ASP A 165 -8.66 -24.51 10.80
N CYS A 166 -8.01 -24.01 11.85
CA CYS A 166 -8.44 -24.24 13.23
C CYS A 166 -9.75 -23.53 13.55
N TYR A 167 -9.96 -22.36 12.94
CA TYR A 167 -11.17 -21.55 13.07
C TYR A 167 -11.36 -20.62 11.88
N TRP A 168 -12.61 -20.33 11.55
CA TRP A 168 -13.00 -19.30 10.59
C TRP A 168 -14.35 -18.69 10.97
N GLU A 169 -14.47 -17.35 10.88
CA GLU A 169 -15.76 -16.66 11.02
C GLU A 169 -15.82 -15.41 10.13
N SER A 170 -17.03 -14.89 9.91
CA SER A 170 -17.31 -13.57 9.33
C SER A 170 -18.20 -12.76 10.29
N PRO A 171 -18.45 -11.47 10.06
CA PRO A 171 -19.38 -10.69 10.87
C PRO A 171 -20.80 -11.27 10.99
N PHE A 172 -21.16 -12.16 10.09
CA PHE A 172 -22.51 -12.75 9.97
C PHE A 172 -22.61 -14.18 10.54
N THR A 173 -21.52 -14.71 11.04
CA THR A 173 -21.44 -16.07 11.57
C THR A 173 -22.18 -16.19 12.90
N SER A 174 -22.96 -17.28 13.06
CA SER A 174 -23.80 -17.51 14.24
C SER A 174 -23.19 -18.44 15.30
N TYR A 175 -22.21 -19.26 14.94
CA TYR A 175 -21.50 -20.15 15.90
C TYR A 175 -20.44 -19.40 16.71
N THR A 176 -19.97 -20.01 17.76
CA THR A 176 -18.86 -19.53 18.60
C THR A 176 -17.62 -20.40 18.40
N TYR A 177 -16.46 -19.92 18.83
CA TYR A 177 -15.19 -20.66 18.73
C TYR A 177 -15.29 -22.09 19.26
N ASP A 178 -15.85 -22.27 20.47
CA ASP A 178 -15.96 -23.58 21.13
C ASP A 178 -16.93 -24.55 20.43
N LYS A 179 -17.74 -24.05 19.49
CA LYS A 179 -18.70 -24.83 18.70
C LYS A 179 -18.34 -24.86 17.22
N TYR A 180 -17.10 -24.52 16.90
CA TYR A 180 -16.65 -24.53 15.51
C TYR A 180 -16.69 -25.92 14.91
N ALA A 181 -17.25 -26.03 13.73
CA ALA A 181 -17.13 -27.17 12.83
C ALA A 181 -17.00 -26.67 11.39
N TYR A 182 -16.09 -27.27 10.64
CA TYR A 182 -15.82 -26.88 9.26
C TYR A 182 -17.08 -26.88 8.39
N GLU A 183 -17.96 -27.88 8.56
CA GLU A 183 -19.22 -27.99 7.81
C GLU A 183 -20.20 -26.85 8.13
N ASP A 184 -20.21 -26.37 9.39
CA ASP A 184 -20.99 -25.21 9.81
C ASP A 184 -20.42 -23.94 9.21
N ALA A 185 -19.10 -23.78 9.24
CA ALA A 185 -18.41 -22.67 8.63
C ALA A 185 -18.68 -22.59 7.12
N CYS A 186 -18.65 -23.71 6.40
CA CYS A 186 -19.03 -23.75 4.98
C CYS A 186 -20.47 -23.31 4.75
N ARG A 187 -21.42 -23.66 5.64
CA ARG A 187 -22.83 -23.24 5.51
C ARG A 187 -23.03 -21.75 5.85
N GLU A 188 -22.23 -21.20 6.74
CA GLU A 188 -22.30 -19.80 7.16
C GLU A 188 -21.52 -18.85 6.24
N SER A 189 -20.51 -19.36 5.50
CA SER A 189 -19.65 -18.55 4.64
C SER A 189 -20.27 -18.22 3.27
N VAL A 190 -21.42 -18.81 2.92
CA VAL A 190 -22.09 -18.56 1.62
C VAL A 190 -22.40 -17.08 1.46
N LEU A 191 -22.10 -16.50 0.29
CA LEU A 191 -22.16 -15.05 0.05
C LEU A 191 -23.56 -14.45 0.29
N GLY A 192 -24.64 -15.21 0.05
CA GLY A 192 -25.99 -14.78 0.35
C GLY A 192 -26.28 -14.50 1.83
N LYS A 193 -25.44 -15.03 2.76
CA LYS A 193 -25.50 -14.72 4.21
C LYS A 193 -24.60 -13.56 4.61
N ARG A 194 -23.64 -13.20 3.76
CA ARG A 194 -22.66 -12.13 4.02
C ARG A 194 -23.09 -10.81 3.39
N THR A 195 -24.37 -10.49 3.56
CA THR A 195 -24.99 -9.29 2.97
C THR A 195 -25.50 -8.34 4.05
N TYR A 196 -25.44 -7.06 3.74
CA TYR A 196 -25.95 -5.98 4.59
C TYR A 196 -26.72 -4.96 3.77
N THR A 197 -27.58 -4.18 4.43
CA THR A 197 -28.30 -3.06 3.78
C THR A 197 -27.36 -1.87 3.67
N LEU A 198 -27.01 -1.49 2.46
CA LEU A 198 -26.12 -0.36 2.18
C LEU A 198 -26.87 0.98 2.33
N CYS A 199 -28.01 1.10 1.67
CA CYS A 199 -28.94 2.23 1.78
C CYS A 199 -30.31 1.82 1.22
N ASP A 200 -31.39 2.35 1.78
CA ASP A 200 -32.78 2.06 1.41
C ASP A 200 -33.04 0.55 1.24
N SER A 201 -33.22 0.10 0.00
CA SER A 201 -33.48 -1.30 -0.36
C SER A 201 -32.27 -1.98 -1.01
N LEU A 202 -31.10 -1.29 -1.13
CA LEU A 202 -29.91 -1.87 -1.76
C LEU A 202 -29.10 -2.66 -0.74
N THR A 203 -28.75 -3.88 -1.13
CA THR A 203 -27.87 -4.75 -0.37
C THR A 203 -26.49 -4.81 -1.00
N ALA A 204 -25.46 -4.96 -0.17
CA ALA A 204 -24.09 -5.21 -0.57
C ALA A 204 -23.53 -6.44 0.16
N THR A 205 -22.50 -7.04 -0.40
CA THR A 205 -21.78 -8.16 0.21
C THR A 205 -20.58 -7.61 0.98
N ASP A 206 -20.25 -8.22 2.12
CA ASP A 206 -19.05 -7.90 2.92
C ASP A 206 -18.02 -9.03 2.81
N ALA A 207 -16.76 -8.65 2.66
CA ALA A 207 -15.63 -9.56 2.49
C ALA A 207 -14.82 -9.81 3.77
N SER A 208 -15.20 -9.22 4.90
CA SER A 208 -14.47 -9.39 6.17
C SER A 208 -14.50 -10.83 6.66
N TYR A 209 -13.40 -11.29 7.20
CA TYR A 209 -13.28 -12.60 7.83
C TYR A 209 -12.19 -12.62 8.91
N LEU A 210 -12.32 -13.56 9.83
CA LEU A 210 -11.29 -14.00 10.74
C LEU A 210 -10.91 -15.44 10.40
N VAL A 211 -9.63 -15.75 10.35
CA VAL A 211 -9.15 -17.12 10.18
C VAL A 211 -8.03 -17.43 11.16
N GLU A 212 -8.04 -18.64 11.70
CA GLU A 212 -6.94 -19.25 12.47
C GLU A 212 -6.29 -20.34 11.61
N PRO A 213 -5.25 -20.02 10.83
CA PRO A 213 -4.62 -20.98 9.92
C PRO A 213 -3.71 -21.98 10.63
N VAL A 214 -3.30 -21.66 11.84
CA VAL A 214 -2.53 -22.49 12.77
C VAL A 214 -2.90 -22.07 14.20
N ASP A 215 -2.90 -23.01 15.13
CA ASP A 215 -3.28 -22.72 16.52
C ASP A 215 -2.46 -21.55 17.08
N GLY A 216 -3.15 -20.59 17.64
CA GLY A 216 -2.57 -19.41 18.27
C GLY A 216 -2.48 -18.16 17.36
N LEU A 217 -2.51 -18.29 16.04
CA LEU A 217 -2.44 -17.15 15.10
C LEU A 217 -3.81 -16.82 14.54
N TRP A 218 -4.29 -15.61 14.81
CA TRP A 218 -5.51 -15.06 14.24
C TRP A 218 -5.21 -13.96 13.23
N LEU A 219 -5.68 -14.15 12.00
CA LEU A 219 -5.60 -13.17 10.92
C LEU A 219 -6.98 -12.57 10.67
N LEU A 220 -7.12 -11.27 10.94
CA LEU A 220 -8.36 -10.52 10.82
C LEU A 220 -8.34 -9.64 9.57
N ALA A 221 -9.03 -10.07 8.52
CA ALA A 221 -9.25 -9.27 7.31
C ALA A 221 -10.48 -8.38 7.49
N ILE A 222 -10.31 -7.07 7.36
CA ILE A 222 -11.40 -6.09 7.51
C ILE A 222 -11.68 -5.45 6.16
N ASP A 223 -12.92 -5.58 5.68
CA ASP A 223 -13.37 -4.97 4.46
C ASP A 223 -13.83 -3.52 4.68
N GLY A 224 -12.94 -2.56 4.38
CA GLY A 224 -13.19 -1.12 4.44
C GLY A 224 -13.89 -0.53 3.21
N GLY A 225 -14.19 -1.35 2.19
CA GLY A 225 -14.81 -0.87 0.93
C GLY A 225 -16.31 -0.55 1.08
N VAL A 226 -16.70 0.66 0.67
CA VAL A 226 -18.12 1.09 0.59
C VAL A 226 -18.37 1.74 -0.77
N TYR A 227 -19.24 1.12 -1.58
CA TYR A 227 -19.61 1.59 -2.91
C TYR A 227 -20.98 2.24 -2.88
N LEU A 228 -21.04 3.56 -2.80
CA LEU A 228 -22.32 4.27 -2.76
C LEU A 228 -22.96 4.35 -4.15
N PRO A 229 -24.29 4.12 -4.27
CA PRO A 229 -25.01 4.33 -5.51
C PRO A 229 -25.05 5.83 -5.86
N LYS A 230 -24.87 6.16 -7.15
CA LYS A 230 -24.92 7.54 -7.66
C LYS A 230 -26.24 7.85 -8.33
N GLU A 231 -26.53 7.15 -9.40
CA GLU A 231 -27.69 7.40 -10.27
C GLU A 231 -28.13 6.11 -10.95
N MET A 232 -29.40 6.08 -11.34
CA MET A 232 -29.93 4.97 -12.12
C MET A 232 -29.83 5.31 -13.62
N LYS A 233 -29.10 4.49 -14.38
CA LYS A 233 -28.98 4.57 -15.83
C LYS A 233 -29.50 3.28 -16.44
N GLU A 234 -30.43 3.39 -17.41
CA GLU A 234 -30.95 2.23 -18.12
C GLU A 234 -31.46 1.09 -17.20
N GLY A 235 -32.07 1.44 -16.07
CA GLY A 235 -32.58 0.48 -15.08
C GLY A 235 -31.52 -0.17 -14.19
N LYS A 236 -30.26 0.31 -14.23
CA LYS A 236 -29.16 -0.17 -13.39
C LYS A 236 -28.54 0.98 -12.58
N TRP A 237 -28.17 0.69 -11.33
CA TRP A 237 -27.42 1.63 -10.53
C TRP A 237 -25.98 1.77 -11.02
N THR A 238 -25.51 3.00 -11.11
CA THR A 238 -24.07 3.31 -11.17
C THR A 238 -23.56 3.59 -9.76
N TYR A 239 -22.27 3.33 -9.53
CA TYR A 239 -21.69 3.43 -8.20
C TYR A 239 -20.50 4.38 -8.16
N GLN A 240 -20.26 4.93 -6.99
CA GLN A 240 -19.00 5.59 -6.66
C GLN A 240 -17.97 4.53 -6.29
N GLY A 241 -16.70 4.73 -6.66
CA GLY A 241 -15.61 3.87 -6.19
C GLY A 241 -15.41 3.98 -4.68
N SER A 242 -14.76 2.98 -4.09
CA SER A 242 -14.60 2.85 -2.63
C SER A 242 -13.36 3.54 -2.06
N SER A 243 -12.70 4.43 -2.82
CA SER A 243 -11.41 5.06 -2.44
C SER A 243 -11.43 5.89 -1.15
N ALA A 244 -12.61 6.22 -0.60
CA ALA A 244 -12.75 6.89 0.69
C ALA A 244 -12.49 5.97 1.89
N GLY A 245 -12.43 4.65 1.67
CA GLY A 245 -12.13 3.66 2.71
C GLY A 245 -13.02 3.78 3.93
N TYR A 246 -12.40 3.76 5.10
CA TYR A 246 -13.09 3.72 6.39
C TYR A 246 -13.95 4.94 6.73
N ASN A 247 -13.78 6.09 6.08
CA ASN A 247 -14.61 7.28 6.31
C ASN A 247 -16.10 7.04 6.02
N LEU A 248 -16.45 5.98 5.29
CA LEU A 248 -17.83 5.58 5.05
C LEU A 248 -18.29 4.37 5.88
N VAL A 249 -17.35 3.64 6.51
CA VAL A 249 -17.62 2.37 7.20
C VAL A 249 -18.49 2.56 8.44
N LEU A 250 -18.18 3.53 9.29
CA LEU A 250 -18.94 3.76 10.53
C LEU A 250 -20.44 3.97 10.26
N LYS A 251 -20.75 4.64 9.16
CA LYS A 251 -22.13 4.92 8.76
C LYS A 251 -22.82 3.74 8.04
N HIS A 252 -22.11 3.08 7.13
CA HIS A 252 -22.72 2.14 6.19
C HIS A 252 -22.51 0.67 6.54
N LYS A 253 -21.56 0.34 7.44
CA LYS A 253 -21.27 -1.00 7.95
C LYS A 253 -21.32 -1.03 9.49
N PRO A 254 -22.46 -0.67 10.13
CA PRO A 254 -22.53 -0.53 11.60
C PRO A 254 -22.30 -1.85 12.35
N PHE A 255 -22.36 -3.00 11.68
CA PHE A 255 -22.09 -4.32 12.23
C PHE A 255 -20.59 -4.58 12.44
N LEU A 256 -19.71 -3.83 11.75
CA LEU A 256 -18.28 -4.15 11.67
C LEU A 256 -17.54 -3.89 12.98
N LEU A 257 -17.69 -2.71 13.58
CA LEU A 257 -17.05 -2.39 14.87
C LEU A 257 -17.45 -3.32 16.03
N PRO A 258 -18.75 -3.65 16.24
CA PRO A 258 -19.14 -4.64 17.23
C PRO A 258 -18.49 -6.01 17.01
N TRP A 259 -18.35 -6.44 15.76
CA TRP A 259 -17.69 -7.69 15.41
C TRP A 259 -16.17 -7.63 15.70
N VAL A 260 -15.47 -6.57 15.27
CA VAL A 260 -14.04 -6.38 15.58
C VAL A 260 -13.81 -6.41 17.08
N ARG A 261 -14.62 -5.72 17.88
CA ARG A 261 -14.54 -5.75 19.35
C ARG A 261 -14.68 -7.15 19.89
N LYS A 262 -15.69 -7.91 19.44
CA LYS A 262 -15.88 -9.32 19.82
C LYS A 262 -14.63 -10.15 19.51
N VAL A 263 -14.08 -9.99 18.30
CA VAL A 263 -12.86 -10.73 17.88
C VAL A 263 -11.68 -10.40 18.79
N VAL A 264 -11.43 -9.13 19.09
CA VAL A 264 -10.33 -8.70 19.97
C VAL A 264 -10.51 -9.26 21.40
N GLU A 265 -11.73 -9.20 21.94
CA GLU A 265 -12.04 -9.74 23.27
C GLU A 265 -11.82 -11.26 23.34
N GLU A 266 -12.29 -12.01 22.33
CA GLU A 266 -12.09 -13.47 22.27
C GLU A 266 -10.62 -13.83 22.02
N ALA A 267 -9.86 -13.05 21.23
CA ALA A 267 -8.42 -13.26 21.05
C ALA A 267 -7.68 -13.14 22.38
N ARG A 268 -7.91 -12.07 23.13
CA ARG A 268 -7.32 -11.88 24.47
C ARG A 268 -7.69 -13.01 25.44
N LYS A 269 -8.98 -13.36 25.51
CA LYS A 269 -9.47 -14.42 26.40
C LYS A 269 -8.85 -15.78 26.10
N ARG A 270 -8.48 -16.03 24.84
CA ARG A 270 -7.93 -17.29 24.35
C ARG A 270 -6.42 -17.28 24.17
N HIS A 271 -5.77 -16.18 24.51
CA HIS A 271 -4.34 -15.97 24.29
C HIS A 271 -3.93 -16.23 22.83
N LYS A 272 -4.68 -15.64 21.89
CA LYS A 272 -4.38 -15.69 20.45
C LYS A 272 -3.68 -14.42 20.02
N THR A 273 -2.60 -14.56 19.27
CA THR A 273 -1.93 -13.44 18.62
C THR A 273 -2.81 -12.94 17.46
N LEU A 274 -3.30 -11.72 17.56
CA LEU A 274 -4.20 -11.12 16.56
C LEU A 274 -3.45 -10.15 15.67
N VAL A 275 -3.45 -10.42 14.36
CA VAL A 275 -2.90 -9.53 13.34
C VAL A 275 -4.05 -9.11 12.41
N ALA A 276 -4.39 -7.83 12.42
CA ALA A 276 -5.44 -7.28 11.57
C ALA A 276 -4.84 -6.64 10.30
N PHE A 277 -5.57 -6.75 9.21
CA PHE A 277 -5.20 -6.12 7.96
C PHE A 277 -6.43 -5.72 7.13
N SER A 278 -6.25 -4.73 6.30
CA SER A 278 -7.22 -4.32 5.29
C SER A 278 -6.52 -3.63 4.13
N HIS A 279 -7.27 -3.25 3.10
CA HIS A 279 -6.69 -2.44 2.03
C HIS A 279 -6.47 -0.99 2.48
N TYR A 280 -7.43 -0.41 3.17
CA TYR A 280 -7.42 1.02 3.54
C TYR A 280 -6.75 1.26 4.89
N PRO A 281 -6.05 2.40 5.07
CA PRO A 281 -5.50 2.78 6.37
C PRO A 281 -6.59 3.11 7.40
N LEU A 282 -6.27 2.89 8.68
CA LEU A 282 -7.09 3.29 9.84
C LEU A 282 -6.60 4.56 10.53
N VAL A 283 -5.38 5.01 10.22
CA VAL A 283 -4.74 6.17 10.81
C VAL A 283 -4.16 7.06 9.71
N ASP A 284 -4.04 8.36 9.96
CA ASP A 284 -3.37 9.31 9.06
C ASP A 284 -1.95 8.85 8.74
N PHE A 285 -1.60 8.90 7.47
CA PHE A 285 -0.34 8.45 6.88
C PHE A 285 0.53 9.62 6.36
N ASN A 286 0.32 10.82 6.87
CA ASN A 286 1.06 12.02 6.47
C ASN A 286 1.83 12.64 7.65
N ASP A 287 2.30 11.87 8.62
CA ASP A 287 3.14 12.32 9.76
C ASP A 287 2.62 13.59 10.46
N GLY A 288 1.32 13.64 10.67
CA GLY A 288 0.65 14.75 11.35
C GLY A 288 0.55 16.05 10.54
N VAL A 289 0.97 16.09 9.26
CA VAL A 289 0.89 17.31 8.44
C VAL A 289 -0.39 17.46 7.62
N SER A 290 -1.33 16.51 7.70
CA SER A 290 -2.60 16.58 6.95
C SER A 290 -3.35 17.88 7.16
N GLU A 291 -3.43 18.38 8.39
CA GLU A 291 -4.05 19.66 8.73
C GLU A 291 -3.28 20.86 8.11
N SER A 292 -1.95 20.78 8.03
CA SER A 292 -1.14 21.82 7.40
C SER A 292 -1.34 21.83 5.89
N VAL A 293 -1.41 20.67 5.24
CA VAL A 293 -1.74 20.53 3.81
C VAL A 293 -3.14 21.11 3.53
N HIS A 294 -4.14 20.76 4.37
CA HIS A 294 -5.50 21.27 4.25
C HIS A 294 -5.54 22.81 4.32
N ARG A 295 -4.86 23.40 5.27
CA ARG A 295 -4.80 24.88 5.42
C ARG A 295 -4.09 25.57 4.26
N MET A 296 -3.01 24.96 3.73
CA MET A 296 -2.24 25.55 2.62
C MET A 296 -2.93 25.38 1.27
N TRP A 297 -3.53 24.23 1.01
CA TRP A 297 -3.92 23.84 -0.35
C TRP A 297 -5.37 23.34 -0.49
N GLY A 298 -6.10 23.16 0.62
CA GLY A 298 -7.49 22.68 0.66
C GLY A 298 -7.62 21.16 0.52
N ASP A 299 -8.85 20.65 0.59
CA ASP A 299 -9.21 19.23 0.80
C ASP A 299 -8.85 18.28 -0.35
N ARG A 300 -8.54 18.80 -1.53
CA ARG A 300 -8.38 17.98 -2.74
C ARG A 300 -6.93 17.69 -3.11
N ARG A 301 -5.98 18.19 -2.32
CA ARG A 301 -4.54 18.05 -2.57
C ARG A 301 -3.96 16.94 -1.71
N PHE A 302 -2.84 16.38 -2.12
CA PHE A 302 -2.10 15.36 -1.36
C PHE A 302 -2.96 14.15 -0.94
N ASP A 303 -4.00 13.83 -1.72
CA ASP A 303 -4.93 12.73 -1.46
C ASP A 303 -5.62 12.79 -0.07
N LEU A 304 -5.77 14.00 0.52
CA LEU A 304 -6.38 14.21 1.85
C LEU A 304 -7.75 13.56 2.02
N HIS A 305 -8.52 13.42 0.93
CA HIS A 305 -9.83 12.75 0.96
C HIS A 305 -9.75 11.24 1.30
N ARG A 306 -8.54 10.67 1.33
CA ARG A 306 -8.26 9.26 1.71
C ARG A 306 -7.77 9.13 3.14
N VAL A 307 -7.40 10.24 3.77
CA VAL A 307 -6.98 10.25 5.18
C VAL A 307 -8.15 9.86 6.05
N PRO A 308 -8.00 8.86 6.93
CA PRO A 308 -9.03 8.50 7.88
C PRO A 308 -9.38 9.66 8.81
N GLU A 309 -10.69 9.87 9.02
CA GLU A 309 -11.15 10.83 10.02
C GLU A 309 -10.75 10.34 11.43
N ALA A 310 -10.38 11.25 12.32
CA ALA A 310 -9.98 10.96 13.70
C ALA A 310 -10.98 10.07 14.45
N GLU A 311 -12.28 10.22 14.15
CA GLU A 311 -13.35 9.40 14.70
C GLU A 311 -13.22 7.93 14.31
N VAL A 312 -12.72 7.64 13.11
CA VAL A 312 -12.47 6.26 12.64
C VAL A 312 -11.35 5.63 13.47
N SER A 313 -10.20 6.29 13.57
CA SER A 313 -9.05 5.80 14.33
C SER A 313 -9.42 5.53 15.78
N GLU A 314 -10.10 6.49 16.43
CA GLU A 314 -10.59 6.36 17.80
C GLU A 314 -11.56 5.19 17.96
N ALA A 315 -12.50 5.02 17.03
CA ALA A 315 -13.51 3.95 17.12
C ALA A 315 -12.89 2.56 17.04
N PHE A 316 -11.89 2.34 16.16
CA PHE A 316 -11.18 1.07 16.06
C PHE A 316 -10.27 0.80 17.25
N LEU A 317 -9.58 1.83 17.77
CA LEU A 317 -8.82 1.73 19.02
C LEU A 317 -9.74 1.36 20.19
N GLN A 318 -10.91 2.00 20.31
CA GLN A 318 -11.90 1.68 21.36
C GLN A 318 -12.57 0.31 21.17
N ALA A 319 -12.55 -0.26 19.97
CA ALA A 319 -12.88 -1.66 19.74
C ALA A 319 -11.76 -2.62 20.22
N GLY A 320 -10.61 -2.07 20.63
CA GLY A 320 -9.46 -2.77 21.20
C GLY A 320 -8.39 -3.16 20.19
N LEU A 321 -8.51 -2.71 18.94
CA LEU A 321 -7.49 -2.96 17.90
C LEU A 321 -6.24 -2.13 18.19
N ARG A 322 -5.06 -2.76 18.14
CA ARG A 322 -3.79 -2.11 18.45
C ARG A 322 -2.76 -2.19 17.31
N LEU A 323 -2.86 -3.19 16.44
CA LEU A 323 -1.95 -3.45 15.33
C LEU A 323 -2.75 -3.70 14.06
N HIS A 324 -2.45 -2.96 13.00
CA HIS A 324 -3.13 -3.05 11.72
C HIS A 324 -2.16 -2.83 10.56
N PHE A 325 -2.29 -3.63 9.49
CA PHE A 325 -1.53 -3.48 8.25
C PHE A 325 -2.46 -3.03 7.12
N ALA A 326 -2.02 -2.04 6.34
CA ALA A 326 -2.81 -1.48 5.24
C ALA A 326 -1.98 -1.26 3.98
N GLY A 327 -2.64 -1.27 2.81
CA GLY A 327 -2.11 -0.88 1.51
C GLY A 327 -2.67 0.47 1.04
N HIS A 328 -3.18 0.53 -0.23
CA HIS A 328 -3.93 1.62 -0.81
C HIS A 328 -3.14 2.88 -1.15
N MET A 329 -2.30 3.36 -0.24
CA MET A 329 -1.59 4.62 -0.42
C MET A 329 -0.28 4.47 -1.18
N HIS A 330 0.21 3.24 -1.30
CA HIS A 330 1.49 2.92 -1.93
C HIS A 330 2.69 3.59 -1.24
N VAL A 331 2.57 3.90 0.05
CA VAL A 331 3.62 4.55 0.85
C VAL A 331 4.24 3.57 1.83
N ASN A 332 5.49 3.80 2.20
CA ASN A 332 6.14 3.14 3.31
C ASN A 332 6.10 4.06 4.54
N ASP A 333 5.14 3.82 5.42
CA ASP A 333 4.85 4.69 6.56
C ASP A 333 4.34 3.88 7.77
N THR A 334 4.33 4.48 8.94
CA THR A 334 3.69 3.97 10.16
C THR A 334 2.89 5.08 10.84
N GLY A 335 1.58 5.06 10.64
CA GLY A 335 0.68 5.98 11.33
C GLY A 335 0.41 5.52 12.77
N ILE A 336 0.41 6.44 13.73
CA ILE A 336 0.10 6.19 15.14
C ILE A 336 -1.07 7.07 15.57
N TRP A 337 -2.09 6.44 16.14
CA TRP A 337 -3.20 7.15 16.79
C TRP A 337 -3.12 6.94 18.31
N GLU A 338 -2.96 8.03 19.07
CA GLU A 338 -3.03 8.01 20.52
C GLU A 338 -4.49 8.25 20.97
N GLY A 339 -5.04 7.28 21.66
CA GLY A 339 -6.39 7.40 22.23
C GLY A 339 -6.42 8.19 23.53
N LYS A 340 -7.63 8.53 23.98
CA LYS A 340 -7.85 9.29 25.20
C LYS A 340 -7.38 8.59 26.48
N ASP A 341 -7.19 7.29 26.43
CA ASP A 341 -6.67 6.46 27.52
C ASP A 341 -5.13 6.28 27.45
N GLY A 342 -4.48 6.97 26.54
CA GLY A 342 -3.03 6.92 26.31
C GLY A 342 -2.56 5.66 25.60
N LYS A 343 -3.47 4.82 25.07
CA LYS A 343 -3.12 3.68 24.24
C LYS A 343 -2.99 4.07 22.78
N HIS A 344 -2.17 3.30 22.04
CA HIS A 344 -1.95 3.56 20.62
C HIS A 344 -2.56 2.48 19.72
N LEU A 345 -3.04 2.91 18.56
CA LEU A 345 -3.30 2.08 17.39
C LEU A 345 -2.16 2.31 16.38
N TYR A 346 -1.38 1.29 16.13
CA TYR A 346 -0.31 1.29 15.13
C TYR A 346 -0.85 0.80 13.80
N ASN A 347 -0.81 1.67 12.79
CA ASN A 347 -1.22 1.35 11.43
C ASN A 347 0.00 1.34 10.51
N ILE A 348 0.43 0.15 10.10
CA ILE A 348 1.61 -0.04 9.26
C ILE A 348 1.17 -0.01 7.80
N GLN A 349 1.62 1.02 7.07
CA GLN A 349 1.45 1.08 5.63
C GLN A 349 2.45 0.14 4.94
N VAL A 350 1.90 -0.76 4.15
CA VAL A 350 2.69 -1.68 3.33
C VAL A 350 2.95 -0.99 1.99
N PRO A 351 4.21 -0.72 1.62
CA PRO A 351 4.52 -0.12 0.34
C PRO A 351 4.07 -1.02 -0.81
N SER A 352 3.79 -0.42 -1.97
CA SER A 352 3.48 -1.17 -3.17
C SER A 352 4.74 -1.70 -3.84
N ILE A 353 4.69 -2.91 -4.37
CA ILE A 353 5.75 -3.44 -5.23
C ILE A 353 5.76 -2.83 -6.64
N ALA A 354 4.76 -1.99 -6.93
CA ALA A 354 4.47 -1.42 -8.25
C ALA A 354 4.87 0.05 -8.41
N THR A 355 5.56 0.64 -7.44
CA THR A 355 5.95 2.06 -7.44
C THR A 355 7.27 2.31 -6.71
N TYR A 356 7.67 3.57 -6.60
CA TYR A 356 8.82 4.03 -5.84
C TYR A 356 8.52 4.07 -4.32
N VAL A 357 9.29 3.48 -3.40
CA VAL A 357 10.33 2.46 -3.57
C VAL A 357 9.63 1.10 -3.57
N PRO A 358 9.86 0.23 -4.57
CA PRO A 358 9.18 -1.06 -4.60
C PRO A 358 9.65 -1.91 -3.42
N ALA A 359 8.71 -2.32 -2.57
CA ALA A 359 9.03 -3.07 -1.36
C ALA A 359 7.83 -3.86 -0.82
N TYR A 360 8.09 -4.77 0.12
CA TYR A 360 7.10 -5.47 0.90
C TYR A 360 7.55 -5.56 2.36
N LYS A 361 6.68 -5.98 3.29
CA LYS A 361 7.02 -6.08 4.71
C LYS A 361 7.01 -7.53 5.21
N ILE A 362 7.86 -7.81 6.19
CA ILE A 362 7.85 -9.05 6.96
C ILE A 362 7.57 -8.71 8.41
N LEU A 363 6.52 -9.32 8.95
CA LEU A 363 6.21 -9.30 10.37
C LEU A 363 6.78 -10.56 11.01
N THR A 364 7.62 -10.42 12.03
CA THR A 364 8.08 -11.49 12.92
C THR A 364 7.37 -11.35 14.26
N ILE A 365 6.62 -12.37 14.67
CA ILE A 365 5.95 -12.43 15.95
C ILE A 365 6.96 -12.94 16.98
N GLU A 366 7.46 -12.05 17.84
CA GLU A 366 8.40 -12.37 18.90
C GLU A 366 7.69 -12.88 20.16
N SER A 367 6.50 -12.33 20.44
CA SER A 367 5.56 -12.79 21.47
C SER A 367 4.15 -12.31 21.14
N ASP A 368 3.17 -12.62 21.97
CA ASP A 368 1.77 -12.19 21.77
C ASP A 368 1.60 -10.66 21.73
N GLU A 369 2.56 -9.89 22.26
CA GLU A 369 2.52 -8.44 22.37
C GLU A 369 3.74 -7.75 21.74
N VAL A 370 4.72 -8.50 21.19
CA VAL A 370 5.95 -7.93 20.61
C VAL A 370 6.09 -8.36 19.16
N PHE A 371 6.20 -7.37 18.29
CA PHE A 371 6.19 -7.54 16.85
C PHE A 371 7.36 -6.79 16.21
N ARG A 372 8.19 -7.52 15.47
CA ARG A 372 9.25 -6.92 14.65
C ARG A 372 8.79 -6.81 13.20
N VAL A 373 8.97 -5.64 12.62
CA VAL A 373 8.66 -5.37 11.21
C VAL A 373 9.95 -5.06 10.45
N GLU A 374 10.14 -5.74 9.34
CA GLU A 374 11.23 -5.52 8.37
C GLU A 374 10.62 -5.06 7.04
N THR A 375 11.23 -4.06 6.40
CA THR A 375 10.89 -3.66 5.03
C THR A 375 11.95 -4.19 4.06
N VAL A 376 11.51 -5.00 3.10
CA VAL A 376 12.37 -5.60 2.08
C VAL A 376 12.15 -4.89 0.75
N THR A 377 13.20 -4.23 0.24
CA THR A 377 13.14 -3.54 -1.07
C THR A 377 13.40 -4.50 -2.22
N LEU A 378 12.69 -4.31 -3.33
CA LEU A 378 12.81 -5.08 -4.56
C LEU A 378 13.64 -4.32 -5.61
N ASP A 379 14.95 -4.31 -5.45
CA ASP A 379 15.84 -3.65 -6.41
C ASP A 379 16.10 -4.53 -7.65
N THR A 380 16.26 -5.83 -7.44
CA THR A 380 16.50 -6.80 -8.51
C THR A 380 15.22 -7.60 -8.81
N VAL A 381 14.67 -7.38 -10.00
CA VAL A 381 13.48 -8.08 -10.53
C VAL A 381 13.81 -8.66 -11.90
N PRO A 382 13.98 -9.99 -12.03
CA PRO A 382 14.27 -10.61 -13.30
C PRO A 382 13.18 -10.34 -14.34
N GLY A 383 13.56 -9.88 -15.53
CA GLY A 383 12.63 -9.66 -16.65
C GLY A 383 11.91 -8.31 -16.66
N PHE A 384 12.15 -7.42 -15.71
CA PHE A 384 11.52 -6.09 -15.66
C PHE A 384 11.75 -5.27 -16.95
N ASP A 385 12.87 -5.51 -17.65
CA ASP A 385 13.28 -4.79 -18.86
C ASP A 385 12.83 -5.49 -20.17
N SER A 386 12.11 -6.60 -20.06
CA SER A 386 11.68 -7.41 -21.22
C SER A 386 10.83 -6.63 -22.21
N LEU A 387 10.08 -5.63 -21.77
CA LEU A 387 9.20 -4.78 -22.57
C LEU A 387 9.88 -3.52 -23.13
N PHE A 388 11.12 -3.22 -22.78
CA PHE A 388 11.85 -2.03 -23.27
C PHE A 388 11.92 -1.92 -24.80
N PRO A 389 12.07 -3.01 -25.58
CA PRO A 389 11.98 -2.91 -27.04
C PRO A 389 10.64 -2.34 -27.54
N LEU A 390 9.52 -2.74 -26.91
CA LEU A 390 8.18 -2.26 -27.28
C LEU A 390 7.99 -0.78 -26.88
N TYR A 391 8.51 -0.34 -25.74
CA TYR A 391 8.49 1.09 -25.37
C TYR A 391 9.38 1.96 -26.26
N ARG A 392 10.50 1.43 -26.77
CA ARG A 392 11.28 2.11 -27.80
C ARG A 392 10.48 2.30 -29.10
N ALA A 393 9.69 1.28 -29.47
CA ALA A 393 8.79 1.36 -30.62
C ALA A 393 7.67 2.39 -30.40
N GLU A 394 7.08 2.47 -29.19
CA GLU A 394 6.11 3.49 -28.80
C GLU A 394 6.71 4.90 -29.00
N TYR A 395 7.90 5.14 -28.43
CA TYR A 395 8.56 6.44 -28.53
C TYR A 395 8.82 6.85 -29.98
N GLN A 396 9.23 5.91 -30.83
CA GLN A 396 9.46 6.15 -32.26
C GLN A 396 8.15 6.37 -33.00
N SER A 397 7.11 5.59 -32.72
CA SER A 397 5.78 5.74 -33.33
C SER A 397 5.18 7.12 -33.07
N ASP A 398 5.27 7.61 -31.83
CA ASP A 398 4.80 8.92 -31.44
C ASP A 398 5.58 10.03 -32.23
N SER A 399 6.91 9.93 -32.25
CA SER A 399 7.77 10.90 -32.96
C SER A 399 7.48 10.94 -34.47
N LEU A 400 7.26 9.79 -35.11
CA LEU A 400 6.92 9.70 -36.54
C LEU A 400 5.55 10.29 -36.85
N ARG A 401 4.62 10.30 -35.89
CA ARG A 401 3.29 10.93 -36.02
C ARG A 401 3.29 12.41 -35.68
N GLY A 402 4.45 12.98 -35.35
CA GLY A 402 4.59 14.38 -34.96
C GLY A 402 4.16 14.69 -33.52
N TYR A 403 3.98 13.67 -32.69
CA TYR A 403 3.76 13.84 -31.25
C TYR A 403 5.10 13.87 -30.53
N SER A 404 5.26 14.78 -29.56
CA SER A 404 6.38 14.75 -28.63
C SER A 404 6.01 13.82 -27.48
N PRO A 405 6.72 12.68 -27.28
CA PRO A 405 6.47 11.83 -26.13
C PRO A 405 6.56 12.62 -24.82
N VAL A 406 5.60 12.42 -23.93
CA VAL A 406 5.54 13.17 -22.65
C VAL A 406 6.49 12.61 -21.60
N TRP A 407 6.93 11.36 -21.78
CA TRP A 407 7.81 10.65 -20.85
C TRP A 407 9.29 10.74 -21.25
N ASN A 408 10.17 10.68 -20.26
CA ASN A 408 11.61 10.76 -20.47
C ASN A 408 12.16 9.40 -20.93
N LYS A 409 12.81 9.36 -22.11
CA LYS A 409 13.40 8.15 -22.68
C LYS A 409 14.50 7.53 -21.79
N GLU A 410 15.08 8.29 -20.87
CA GLU A 410 16.07 7.79 -19.91
C GLU A 410 15.56 6.64 -19.06
N ILE A 411 14.25 6.52 -18.83
CA ILE A 411 13.64 5.39 -18.11
C ILE A 411 14.06 4.04 -18.72
N LEU A 412 14.33 3.99 -20.04
CA LEU A 412 14.80 2.79 -20.73
C LEU A 412 16.31 2.51 -20.58
N SER A 413 17.02 3.29 -19.77
CA SER A 413 18.42 3.07 -19.39
C SER A 413 18.56 2.46 -18.00
N ALA A 414 17.46 2.29 -17.27
CA ALA A 414 17.44 1.68 -15.96
C ALA A 414 18.09 0.29 -15.97
N ARG A 415 18.95 0.01 -15.00
CA ARG A 415 19.70 -1.23 -14.85
C ARG A 415 19.07 -2.16 -13.82
N THR A 416 18.31 -1.57 -12.89
CA THR A 416 17.59 -2.27 -11.84
C THR A 416 16.13 -1.85 -11.86
N TYR A 417 15.27 -2.67 -11.26
CA TYR A 417 13.86 -2.34 -11.13
C TYR A 417 13.64 -1.13 -10.22
N GLY A 418 14.46 -0.98 -9.18
CA GLY A 418 14.43 0.22 -8.32
C GLY A 418 14.73 1.50 -9.10
N GLU A 419 15.77 1.50 -9.98
CA GLU A 419 16.04 2.63 -10.88
C GLU A 419 14.87 2.90 -11.83
N PHE A 420 14.26 1.86 -12.39
CA PHE A 420 13.09 2.00 -13.27
C PHE A 420 11.90 2.66 -12.57
N CYS A 421 11.61 2.25 -11.32
CA CYS A 421 10.60 2.87 -10.49
C CYS A 421 10.92 4.34 -10.18
N ASP A 422 12.19 4.69 -9.90
CA ASP A 422 12.58 6.07 -9.64
C ASP A 422 12.41 6.96 -10.90
N TYR A 423 12.81 6.48 -12.09
CA TYR A 423 12.57 7.20 -13.33
C TYR A 423 11.07 7.43 -13.61
N GLN A 424 10.25 6.37 -13.42
CA GLN A 424 8.80 6.50 -13.54
C GLN A 424 8.24 7.53 -12.56
N PHE A 425 8.72 7.51 -11.32
CA PHE A 425 8.26 8.41 -10.27
C PHE A 425 8.64 9.88 -10.54
N ARG A 426 9.82 10.15 -11.09
CA ARG A 426 10.23 11.50 -11.52
C ARG A 426 9.25 12.06 -12.57
N ASP A 427 8.88 11.25 -13.54
CA ASP A 427 7.89 11.65 -14.55
C ASP A 427 6.49 11.80 -13.94
N LEU A 428 6.08 10.93 -13.02
CA LEU A 428 4.81 11.04 -12.30
C LEU A 428 4.72 12.35 -11.50
N VAL A 429 5.77 12.71 -10.77
CA VAL A 429 5.82 13.97 -10.01
C VAL A 429 5.70 15.15 -10.97
N ARG A 430 6.46 15.16 -12.06
CA ARG A 430 6.47 16.23 -13.08
C ARG A 430 5.13 16.36 -13.80
N LEU A 431 4.53 15.24 -14.23
CA LEU A 431 3.35 15.22 -15.11
C LEU A 431 2.02 15.29 -14.36
N ARG A 432 1.99 14.82 -13.13
CA ARG A 432 0.73 14.68 -12.38
C ARG A 432 0.74 15.41 -11.03
N PHE A 433 1.73 15.17 -10.17
CA PHE A 433 1.68 15.71 -8.80
C PHE A 433 1.90 17.21 -8.75
N ILE A 434 2.93 17.72 -9.41
CA ILE A 434 3.17 19.17 -9.49
C ILE A 434 1.94 19.91 -10.04
N PRO A 435 1.38 19.55 -11.22
CA PRO A 435 0.20 20.25 -11.73
C PRO A 435 -1.06 20.09 -10.87
N ARG A 436 -1.22 18.93 -10.20
CA ARG A 436 -2.41 18.66 -9.38
C ARG A 436 -2.35 19.32 -8.02
N ASP A 437 -1.21 19.21 -7.34
CA ASP A 437 -1.11 19.48 -5.90
C ASP A 437 -0.52 20.86 -5.60
N LEU A 438 0.43 21.37 -6.40
CA LEU A 438 1.03 22.66 -6.12
C LEU A 438 0.17 23.82 -6.67
N PRO A 439 -0.02 24.92 -5.91
CA PRO A 439 -0.65 26.13 -6.41
C PRO A 439 0.13 26.72 -7.62
N GLU A 440 -0.55 27.38 -8.54
CA GLU A 440 0.07 27.96 -9.72
C GLU A 440 1.17 28.98 -9.36
N SER A 441 0.97 29.74 -8.28
CA SER A 441 1.96 30.68 -7.75
C SER A 441 3.26 30.00 -7.31
N TRP A 442 3.18 28.76 -6.79
CA TRP A 442 4.36 27.98 -6.39
C TRP A 442 5.07 27.38 -7.62
N GLN A 443 4.31 27.01 -8.65
CA GLN A 443 4.87 26.48 -9.89
C GLN A 443 5.77 27.49 -10.60
N ALA A 444 5.54 28.81 -10.44
CA ALA A 444 6.37 29.86 -11.00
C ALA A 444 7.83 29.87 -10.48
N CYS A 445 8.07 29.26 -9.30
CA CYS A 445 9.39 29.22 -8.69
C CYS A 445 10.13 27.88 -8.96
N LEU A 446 9.52 26.93 -9.65
CA LEU A 446 10.10 25.58 -9.84
C LEU A 446 11.47 25.56 -10.52
N ASP A 447 11.74 26.51 -11.41
CA ASP A 447 13.02 26.65 -12.11
C ASP A 447 14.06 27.50 -11.35
N PHE A 448 13.73 28.00 -10.15
CA PHE A 448 14.70 28.74 -9.35
C PHE A 448 15.72 27.77 -8.77
N THR A 449 17.01 28.08 -8.94
CA THR A 449 18.08 27.34 -8.27
C THR A 449 17.99 27.54 -6.76
N GLY A 450 18.62 26.65 -6.01
CA GLY A 450 18.74 26.79 -4.54
C GLY A 450 19.35 28.14 -4.15
N ALA A 451 20.40 28.58 -4.84
CA ALA A 451 21.05 29.88 -4.63
C ALA A 451 20.06 31.04 -4.79
N ARG A 452 19.29 31.05 -5.90
CA ARG A 452 18.30 32.10 -6.14
C ARG A 452 17.18 32.09 -5.10
N MET A 453 16.75 30.91 -4.64
CA MET A 453 15.74 30.82 -3.61
C MET A 453 16.27 31.28 -2.24
N LEU A 454 17.52 30.95 -1.92
CA LEU A 454 18.18 31.42 -0.70
C LEU A 454 18.30 32.95 -0.70
N GLU A 455 18.73 33.55 -1.79
CA GLU A 455 18.79 35.01 -1.96
C GLU A 455 17.42 35.64 -1.75
N ALA A 456 16.36 35.07 -2.32
CA ALA A 456 14.99 35.56 -2.20
C ALA A 456 14.44 35.50 -0.77
N VAL A 457 14.84 34.52 0.05
CA VAL A 457 14.33 34.38 1.43
C VAL A 457 15.20 35.05 2.49
N SER A 458 16.51 35.23 2.24
CA SER A 458 17.47 35.73 3.25
C SER A 458 18.35 36.88 2.79
N GLY A 459 18.45 37.12 1.48
CA GLY A 459 19.42 38.05 0.89
C GLY A 459 20.84 37.51 0.79
N GLU A 460 21.06 36.22 1.12
CA GLU A 460 22.37 35.59 1.02
C GLU A 460 22.68 35.16 -0.42
N ASP A 461 23.81 35.57 -0.95
CA ASP A 461 24.27 35.17 -2.29
C ASP A 461 25.15 33.91 -2.23
N LYS A 462 24.74 32.88 -2.95
CA LYS A 462 25.40 31.60 -3.15
C LYS A 462 25.49 31.20 -4.62
N SER A 463 25.48 32.19 -5.53
CA SER A 463 25.47 31.97 -6.98
C SER A 463 26.73 31.27 -7.50
N ASP A 464 27.85 31.37 -6.80
CA ASP A 464 29.13 30.71 -7.15
C ASP A 464 29.34 29.36 -6.42
N ASP A 465 28.39 28.91 -5.61
CA ASP A 465 28.49 27.69 -4.80
C ASP A 465 27.73 26.54 -5.49
N ALA A 466 28.45 25.50 -5.93
CA ALA A 466 27.90 24.36 -6.64
C ALA A 466 26.82 23.64 -5.81
N ASP A 467 26.99 23.51 -4.48
CA ASP A 467 26.01 22.89 -3.60
C ASP A 467 24.66 23.62 -3.59
N TRP A 468 24.61 24.84 -4.14
CA TRP A 468 23.40 25.67 -4.24
C TRP A 468 22.91 25.90 -5.68
N THR A 469 23.75 25.65 -6.68
CA THR A 469 23.42 25.87 -8.10
C THR A 469 23.12 24.58 -8.86
N ASP A 470 23.55 23.42 -8.34
CA ASP A 470 23.36 22.12 -9.00
C ASP A 470 21.96 21.51 -8.84
N TRP A 471 21.07 22.21 -8.14
CA TRP A 471 19.67 21.80 -7.96
C TRP A 471 18.72 23.00 -8.08
N CYS A 472 17.46 22.71 -8.34
CA CYS A 472 16.39 23.71 -8.38
C CYS A 472 15.17 23.28 -7.54
N MET A 473 14.18 24.15 -7.44
CA MET A 473 12.97 23.88 -6.65
C MET A 473 12.18 22.65 -7.12
N LYS A 474 12.32 22.24 -8.40
CA LYS A 474 11.76 20.97 -8.89
C LYS A 474 12.37 19.76 -8.19
N ASP A 475 13.69 19.82 -7.93
CA ASP A 475 14.39 18.74 -7.22
C ASP A 475 13.94 18.68 -5.77
N LEU A 476 13.76 19.82 -5.09
CA LEU A 476 13.20 19.87 -3.74
C LEU A 476 11.79 19.26 -3.68
N VAL A 477 10.94 19.59 -4.68
CA VAL A 477 9.58 19.00 -4.75
C VAL A 477 9.64 17.52 -5.05
N LEU A 478 10.51 17.06 -5.94
CA LEU A 478 10.70 15.63 -6.21
C LEU A 478 11.13 14.89 -4.94
N ASP A 479 12.12 15.43 -4.22
CA ASP A 479 12.63 14.82 -3.00
C ASP A 479 11.61 14.86 -1.85
N LEU A 480 10.74 15.88 -1.78
CA LEU A 480 9.59 15.89 -0.89
C LEU A 480 8.63 14.72 -1.18
N TYR A 481 8.29 14.47 -2.44
CA TYR A 481 7.45 13.35 -2.80
C TYR A 481 8.13 12.00 -2.59
N ARG A 482 9.45 11.90 -2.79
CA ARG A 482 10.22 10.70 -2.45
C ARG A 482 10.12 10.39 -0.96
N LEU A 483 10.31 11.38 -0.10
CA LEU A 483 10.14 11.22 1.35
C LEU A 483 8.70 10.82 1.71
N ARG A 484 7.69 11.50 1.14
CA ARG A 484 6.28 11.14 1.38
C ARG A 484 5.96 9.69 1.01
N TYR A 485 6.59 9.14 -0.03
CA TYR A 485 6.32 7.77 -0.49
C TYR A 485 7.16 6.72 0.21
N ALA A 486 8.35 7.07 0.67
CA ALA A 486 9.31 6.08 1.12
C ALA A 486 10.09 6.49 2.39
N GLU A 487 9.84 7.69 2.93
CA GLU A 487 10.53 8.23 4.10
C GLU A 487 12.04 8.01 4.05
N ARG A 488 12.63 7.38 5.07
CA ARG A 488 14.08 7.13 5.15
C ARG A 488 14.61 6.24 4.03
N LEU A 489 13.79 5.39 3.41
CA LEU A 489 14.20 4.63 2.22
C LEU A 489 14.55 5.53 1.03
N ALA A 490 13.98 6.74 0.97
CA ALA A 490 14.25 7.73 -0.06
C ALA A 490 15.64 8.38 0.07
N LEU A 491 16.26 8.33 1.24
CA LEU A 491 17.55 9.02 1.50
C LEU A 491 18.70 8.51 0.62
N LYS A 492 18.61 7.28 0.10
CA LYS A 492 19.56 6.74 -0.86
C LYS A 492 19.59 7.53 -2.20
N ASP A 493 18.49 8.20 -2.53
CA ASP A 493 18.28 8.93 -3.78
C ASP A 493 18.39 10.46 -3.61
N ILE A 494 18.66 10.93 -2.39
CA ILE A 494 18.81 12.35 -2.04
C ILE A 494 20.27 12.58 -1.57
N PRO A 495 21.11 13.32 -2.34
CA PRO A 495 22.48 13.61 -1.91
C PRO A 495 22.53 14.33 -0.56
N GLU A 496 23.48 13.94 0.31
CA GLU A 496 23.64 14.55 1.64
C GLU A 496 23.90 16.07 1.58
N THR A 497 24.68 16.54 0.59
CA THR A 497 24.92 17.97 0.37
C THR A 497 23.64 18.71 0.07
N ARG A 498 22.78 18.13 -0.76
CA ARG A 498 21.47 18.70 -1.11
C ARG A 498 20.51 18.69 0.09
N LEU A 499 20.49 17.63 0.88
CA LEU A 499 19.71 17.56 2.12
C LEU A 499 20.14 18.63 3.13
N ALA A 500 21.45 18.87 3.27
CA ALA A 500 22.00 19.92 4.11
C ALA A 500 21.60 21.33 3.61
N ALA A 501 21.64 21.55 2.29
CA ALA A 501 21.20 22.81 1.67
C ALA A 501 19.71 23.05 1.92
N TYR A 502 18.86 22.03 1.81
CA TYR A 502 17.42 22.12 2.12
C TYR A 502 17.17 22.54 3.57
N ARG A 503 17.81 21.88 4.54
CA ARG A 503 17.68 22.23 5.97
C ARG A 503 18.10 23.68 6.23
N TYR A 504 19.21 24.10 5.64
CA TYR A 504 19.67 25.49 5.75
C TYR A 504 18.65 26.48 5.16
N LEU A 505 18.11 26.20 3.96
CA LEU A 505 17.12 27.03 3.30
C LEU A 505 15.85 27.17 4.15
N PHE A 506 15.36 26.06 4.74
CA PHE A 506 14.20 26.06 5.62
C PHE A 506 14.44 26.89 6.89
N ASP A 507 15.62 26.77 7.51
CA ASP A 507 15.98 27.57 8.68
C ASP A 507 16.01 29.06 8.35
N ARG A 508 16.56 29.43 7.17
CA ARG A 508 16.61 30.84 6.74
C ARG A 508 15.21 31.38 6.45
N ALA A 509 14.34 30.63 5.78
CA ALA A 509 12.97 31.06 5.54
C ALA A 509 12.18 31.24 6.83
N ARG A 510 12.35 30.34 7.82
CA ARG A 510 11.67 30.37 9.10
C ARG A 510 11.97 31.65 9.92
N ILE A 511 13.22 32.14 9.88
CA ILE A 511 13.64 33.33 10.61
C ILE A 511 13.61 34.61 9.76
N SER A 512 13.21 34.50 8.49
CA SER A 512 13.18 35.64 7.58
C SER A 512 12.21 36.71 8.03
N PRO A 513 12.62 38.01 8.06
CA PRO A 513 11.72 39.11 8.31
C PRO A 513 10.84 39.46 7.10
N LEU A 514 11.15 38.86 5.93
CA LEU A 514 10.46 39.14 4.67
C LEU A 514 9.07 38.47 4.67
N ARG A 515 8.13 39.15 4.01
CA ARG A 515 6.77 38.67 3.79
C ARG A 515 6.56 38.46 2.28
N SER A 516 7.37 37.59 1.69
CA SER A 516 7.30 37.28 0.26
C SER A 516 6.67 35.91 -0.01
N ALA A 517 6.25 35.68 -1.25
CA ALA A 517 5.72 34.40 -1.69
C ALA A 517 6.77 33.29 -1.57
N GLU A 518 8.04 33.60 -1.82
CA GLU A 518 9.15 32.65 -1.73
C GLU A 518 9.34 32.16 -0.28
N VAL A 519 9.23 33.05 0.71
CA VAL A 519 9.29 32.69 2.14
C VAL A 519 8.12 31.79 2.50
N GLU A 520 6.91 32.08 2.03
CA GLU A 520 5.72 31.24 2.25
C GLU A 520 5.90 29.85 1.63
N ILE A 521 6.37 29.78 0.37
CA ILE A 521 6.63 28.52 -0.36
C ILE A 521 7.64 27.67 0.40
N VAL A 522 8.80 28.25 0.78
CA VAL A 522 9.87 27.50 1.44
C VAL A 522 9.44 27.04 2.82
N ASN A 523 8.71 27.84 3.58
CA ASN A 523 8.19 27.44 4.89
C ASN A 523 7.15 26.33 4.76
N GLY A 524 6.27 26.40 3.76
CA GLY A 524 5.28 25.35 3.49
C GLY A 524 5.95 24.02 3.11
N LEU A 525 6.85 24.04 2.13
CA LEU A 525 7.60 22.86 1.71
C LEU A 525 8.46 22.30 2.85
N GLY A 526 9.13 23.17 3.60
CA GLY A 526 9.97 22.78 4.74
C GLY A 526 9.18 22.07 5.85
N THR A 527 7.95 22.54 6.14
CA THR A 527 7.07 21.90 7.12
C THR A 527 6.75 20.46 6.71
N LEU A 528 6.39 20.23 5.44
CA LEU A 528 6.08 18.89 4.94
C LEU A 528 7.33 18.02 4.86
N PHE A 529 8.41 18.57 4.33
CA PHE A 529 9.68 17.85 4.12
C PHE A 529 10.26 17.32 5.44
N LEU A 530 10.26 18.16 6.48
CA LEU A 530 10.80 17.79 7.79
C LEU A 530 9.91 16.77 8.51
N ALA A 531 8.59 16.84 8.35
CA ALA A 531 7.68 15.86 8.92
C ALA A 531 7.96 14.46 8.35
N PHE A 532 7.98 14.31 7.01
CA PHE A 532 8.29 13.02 6.37
C PHE A 532 9.73 12.55 6.58
N LEU A 533 10.67 13.44 6.86
CA LEU A 533 12.06 13.08 7.14
C LEU A 533 12.25 12.55 8.57
N ASP A 534 11.53 13.13 9.51
CA ASP A 534 11.62 12.86 10.95
C ASP A 534 10.38 12.09 11.47
N GLY A 535 9.63 11.42 10.56
CA GLY A 535 8.43 10.62 10.84
C GLY A 535 8.70 9.41 11.74
N GLU A 536 7.65 8.65 12.01
CA GLU A 536 7.69 7.46 12.87
C GLU A 536 8.56 6.36 12.24
N PRO A 537 9.12 5.43 13.03
CA PRO A 537 9.88 4.32 12.48
C PRO A 537 9.05 3.48 11.50
N CYS A 538 9.46 3.42 10.24
CA CYS A 538 8.71 2.75 9.18
C CYS A 538 9.49 1.69 8.40
N GLN A 539 10.83 1.64 8.52
CA GLN A 539 11.67 0.71 7.76
C GLN A 539 11.87 -0.61 8.49
N ASN A 540 12.65 -0.59 9.58
CA ASN A 540 12.86 -1.73 10.47
C ASN A 540 12.60 -1.26 11.89
N PHE A 541 11.70 -1.92 12.59
CA PHE A 541 11.27 -1.48 13.91
C PHE A 541 10.60 -2.60 14.71
N VAL A 542 10.49 -2.37 16.01
CA VAL A 542 9.76 -3.24 16.94
C VAL A 542 8.63 -2.47 17.58
N ILE A 543 7.44 -3.06 17.58
CA ILE A 543 6.27 -2.61 18.35
C ILE A 543 6.13 -3.52 19.56
N ASP A 544 6.07 -2.93 20.75
CA ASP A 544 5.80 -3.59 22.02
C ASP A 544 4.46 -3.06 22.55
N LEU A 545 3.39 -3.84 22.38
CA LEU A 545 2.03 -3.44 22.77
C LEU A 545 1.82 -3.45 24.30
N GLU A 546 2.65 -4.18 25.06
CA GLU A 546 2.61 -4.17 26.52
C GLU A 546 3.16 -2.85 27.06
N LYS A 547 4.31 -2.42 26.53
CA LYS A 547 4.93 -1.13 26.88
C LYS A 547 4.33 0.05 26.13
N ASP A 548 3.56 -0.24 25.09
CA ASP A 548 2.95 0.75 24.20
C ASP A 548 3.98 1.66 23.51
N THR A 549 5.00 1.04 22.91
CA THR A 549 6.12 1.72 22.28
C THR A 549 6.44 1.18 20.90
N ILE A 550 6.99 2.04 20.05
CA ILE A 550 7.64 1.71 18.78
C ILE A 550 9.10 2.15 18.84
N THR A 551 10.02 1.30 18.39
CA THR A 551 11.46 1.60 18.37
C THR A 551 12.06 1.18 17.04
N GLY A 552 12.69 2.12 16.32
CA GLY A 552 13.46 1.83 15.11
C GLY A 552 14.77 1.12 15.43
N ASP A 553 15.22 0.25 14.50
CA ASP A 553 16.52 -0.40 14.57
C ASP A 553 17.67 0.56 14.21
#